data_d5b5cedabc422e1c8f11e786326a567a
#
_entry.id   d5b5cedabc422e1c8f11e786326a567a
#
_cell.length_a   1.000
_cell.length_b   1.000
_cell.length_c   1.000
_cell.angle_alpha   90.00
_cell.angle_beta   90.00
_cell.angle_gamma   90.00
#
_symmetry.space_group_name_H-M   'P 1'
#
loop_
_entity.id
_entity.type
_entity.pdbx_description
1 polymer ?
#
loop_
_entity_poly.entity_id
_entity_poly.type
_entity_poly.pdbx_seq_one_letter_code
_entity_poly.pdbx_strand_id
1 'polypeptide(L)'
;MAAGLAQIGEFSFILAGLGVALGLLPPEGRDLILAGALLSITLNIPLFAVSDRIVGWLQDRPTLVARLERPRGMDRSLSTLPATSEGNGPRDHAIIVGYGRVGGTIGRALAAWDLPYVVVERDWRHVEELRADGLPAIYGDASAPGILSAAGVDRARLLIVAAPDGYQVRRILEIAREANPDIDTVVRTHSEAELEHLERMGVGLAVLAERELALGMMGYSLRSLGLSEGEARLFVQSARKYDDAGVMQDTAPHEAAPELRPHRTPDDARADRPLREQNRA
;
A
#
# COMPACT_ATOMS: atom_id res chain seq x y z
N MET A 1 10.55 -0.61 17.90
CA MET A 1 10.11 -2.03 17.84
C MET A 1 11.23 -3.03 18.17
N ALA A 2 12.47 -2.90 17.69
CA ALA A 2 13.54 -3.86 17.97
C ALA A 2 13.85 -4.07 19.46
N ALA A 3 13.80 -3.03 20.29
CA ALA A 3 14.06 -3.11 21.75
C ALA A 3 13.02 -3.98 22.48
N GLY A 4 11.75 -4.00 22.03
CA GLY A 4 10.69 -4.82 22.63
C GLY A 4 10.78 -6.31 22.30
N LEU A 5 11.53 -6.67 21.26
CA LEU A 5 11.76 -8.05 20.84
C LEU A 5 13.05 -8.65 21.44
N ALA A 6 13.83 -7.85 22.14
CA ALA A 6 15.13 -8.25 22.69
C ALA A 6 15.05 -8.96 24.07
N GLN A 7 13.86 -9.39 24.48
CA GLN A 7 13.67 -10.11 25.75
C GLN A 7 13.47 -11.61 25.51
N ILE A 8 13.92 -12.42 26.48
CA ILE A 8 13.67 -13.87 26.48
C ILE A 8 12.18 -14.09 26.72
N GLY A 9 11.47 -14.71 25.76
CA GLY A 9 10.04 -14.96 25.83
C GLY A 9 9.67 -16.14 26.75
N GLU A 10 8.40 -16.22 27.14
CA GLU A 10 7.86 -17.26 28.02
C GLU A 10 8.07 -18.69 27.50
N PHE A 11 8.09 -18.90 26.19
CA PHE A 11 8.38 -20.20 25.58
C PHE A 11 9.77 -20.76 25.91
N SER A 12 10.73 -19.88 26.22
CA SER A 12 12.09 -20.29 26.61
C SER A 12 12.07 -21.01 27.95
N PHE A 13 11.18 -20.66 28.87
CA PHE A 13 11.03 -21.35 30.17
C PHE A 13 10.44 -22.75 30.01
N ILE A 14 9.46 -22.89 29.10
CA ILE A 14 8.83 -24.20 28.80
C ILE A 14 9.88 -25.13 28.16
N LEU A 15 10.64 -24.61 27.18
CA LEU A 15 11.72 -25.34 26.52
C LEU A 15 12.84 -25.73 27.48
N ALA A 16 13.25 -24.83 28.36
CA ALA A 16 14.27 -25.11 29.36
C ALA A 16 13.80 -26.18 30.35
N GLY A 17 12.54 -26.13 30.81
CA GLY A 17 11.95 -27.15 31.68
C GLY A 17 11.86 -28.51 31.00
N LEU A 18 11.44 -28.55 29.73
CA LEU A 18 11.38 -29.79 28.94
C LEU A 18 12.80 -30.36 28.69
N GLY A 19 13.78 -29.50 28.40
CA GLY A 19 15.18 -29.90 28.22
C GLY A 19 15.77 -30.58 29.46
N VAL A 20 15.48 -30.07 30.65
CA VAL A 20 15.85 -30.69 31.90
C VAL A 20 15.15 -32.01 32.11
N ALA A 21 13.83 -32.07 31.86
CA ALA A 21 13.01 -33.28 32.01
C ALA A 21 13.46 -34.43 31.09
N LEU A 22 13.95 -34.09 29.90
CA LEU A 22 14.49 -35.05 28.92
C LEU A 22 16.00 -35.36 29.12
N GLY A 23 16.64 -34.78 30.13
CA GLY A 23 18.08 -34.95 30.39
C GLY A 23 18.98 -34.30 29.33
N LEU A 24 18.46 -33.42 28.49
CA LEU A 24 19.19 -32.72 27.45
C LEU A 24 19.85 -31.41 27.95
N LEU A 25 19.34 -30.85 29.04
CA LEU A 25 19.83 -29.63 29.65
C LEU A 25 20.16 -29.91 31.15
N PRO A 26 21.34 -29.59 31.62
CA PRO A 26 21.63 -29.70 33.05
C PRO A 26 20.87 -28.61 33.84
N PRO A 27 20.58 -28.83 35.14
CA PRO A 27 19.86 -27.89 36.00
C PRO A 27 20.49 -26.49 36.02
N GLU A 28 21.80 -26.43 36.02
CA GLU A 28 22.57 -25.18 35.99
C GLU A 28 22.36 -24.37 34.71
N GLY A 29 22.14 -25.06 33.58
CA GLY A 29 21.79 -24.44 32.30
C GLY A 29 20.42 -23.79 32.34
N ARG A 30 19.41 -24.42 32.97
CA ARG A 30 18.10 -23.84 33.22
C ARG A 30 18.20 -22.59 34.10
N ASP A 31 18.99 -22.66 35.18
CA ASP A 31 19.15 -21.53 36.12
C ASP A 31 19.84 -20.32 35.46
N LEU A 32 20.77 -20.53 34.54
CA LEU A 32 21.35 -19.49 33.71
C LEU A 32 20.36 -18.84 32.76
N ILE A 33 19.49 -19.64 32.15
CA ILE A 33 18.42 -19.13 31.29
C ILE A 33 17.43 -18.28 32.10
N LEU A 34 17.04 -18.73 33.29
CA LEU A 34 16.20 -18.00 34.21
C LEU A 34 16.82 -16.67 34.65
N ALA A 35 18.10 -16.67 35.04
CA ALA A 35 18.84 -15.47 35.43
C ALA A 35 18.91 -14.48 34.24
N GLY A 36 19.26 -14.97 33.05
CA GLY A 36 19.29 -14.15 31.83
C GLY A 36 17.94 -13.54 31.48
N ALA A 37 16.85 -14.30 31.65
CA ALA A 37 15.50 -13.82 31.41
C ALA A 37 15.09 -12.72 32.39
N LEU A 38 15.34 -12.92 33.67
CA LEU A 38 15.07 -11.92 34.72
C LEU A 38 15.86 -10.62 34.49
N LEU A 39 17.14 -10.74 34.13
CA LEU A 39 17.98 -9.59 33.79
C LEU A 39 17.45 -8.87 32.53
N SER A 40 17.08 -9.61 31.48
CA SER A 40 16.57 -8.99 30.25
C SER A 40 15.24 -8.27 30.44
N ILE A 41 14.33 -8.85 31.25
CA ILE A 41 13.03 -8.21 31.59
C ILE A 41 13.25 -6.97 32.44
N THR A 42 14.12 -7.06 33.45
CA THR A 42 14.42 -5.93 34.35
C THR A 42 15.10 -4.79 33.59
N LEU A 43 16.01 -5.12 32.65
CA LEU A 43 16.72 -4.12 31.86
C LEU A 43 15.80 -3.48 30.78
N ASN A 44 14.74 -4.16 30.37
CA ASN A 44 13.83 -3.66 29.35
C ASN A 44 13.04 -2.43 29.83
N ILE A 45 12.66 -2.37 31.12
CA ILE A 45 11.93 -1.24 31.69
C ILE A 45 12.71 0.08 31.56
N PRO A 46 13.95 0.22 32.05
CA PRO A 46 14.72 1.45 31.87
C PRO A 46 15.09 1.70 30.40
N LEU A 47 15.25 0.65 29.58
CA LEU A 47 15.52 0.80 28.16
C LEU A 47 14.35 1.48 27.44
N PHE A 48 13.10 1.10 27.73
CA PHE A 48 11.93 1.78 27.20
C PHE A 48 11.81 3.23 27.72
N ALA A 49 12.05 3.46 29.00
CA ALA A 49 12.02 4.81 29.58
C ALA A 49 13.05 5.77 28.95
N VAL A 50 14.19 5.23 28.51
CA VAL A 50 15.26 6.01 27.88
C VAL A 50 15.11 6.07 26.36
N SER A 51 14.38 5.12 25.74
CA SER A 51 14.22 5.04 24.29
C SER A 51 13.59 6.30 23.70
N ASP A 52 12.58 6.86 24.35
CA ASP A 52 11.91 8.09 23.88
C ASP A 52 12.85 9.30 23.91
N ARG A 53 13.72 9.37 24.92
CA ARG A 53 14.76 10.41 24.98
C ARG A 53 15.83 10.22 23.92
N ILE A 54 16.25 8.97 23.69
CA ILE A 54 17.23 8.65 22.64
C ILE A 54 16.65 8.94 21.28
N VAL A 55 15.40 8.55 21.01
CA VAL A 55 14.70 8.83 19.74
C VAL A 55 14.54 10.33 19.54
N GLY A 56 14.09 11.08 20.55
CA GLY A 56 13.99 12.54 20.49
C GLY A 56 15.36 13.19 20.20
N TRP A 57 16.40 12.79 20.94
CA TRP A 57 17.78 13.30 20.72
C TRP A 57 18.33 12.94 19.33
N LEU A 58 17.98 11.77 18.80
CA LEU A 58 18.33 11.35 17.43
C LEU A 58 17.56 12.18 16.39
N GLN A 59 16.28 12.45 16.58
CA GLN A 59 15.45 13.26 15.67
C GLN A 59 15.98 14.70 15.56
N ASP A 60 16.54 15.25 16.62
CA ASP A 60 17.19 16.57 16.61
C ASP A 60 18.54 16.57 15.84
N ARG A 61 19.02 15.40 15.41
CA ARG A 61 20.28 15.23 14.66
C ARG A 61 20.06 14.50 13.33
N PRO A 62 19.42 15.14 12.35
CA PRO A 62 19.05 14.51 11.08
C PRO A 62 20.24 13.91 10.32
N THR A 63 21.44 14.44 10.51
CA THR A 63 22.67 13.92 9.89
C THR A 63 23.12 12.58 10.46
N LEU A 64 22.89 12.31 11.76
CA LEU A 64 23.19 11.04 12.40
C LEU A 64 22.16 9.97 12.04
N VAL A 65 20.87 10.33 12.05
CA VAL A 65 19.78 9.44 11.64
C VAL A 65 19.97 8.99 10.20
N ALA A 66 20.22 9.94 9.30
CA ALA A 66 20.52 9.66 7.89
C ALA A 66 21.76 8.75 7.70
N ARG A 67 22.69 8.74 8.65
CA ARG A 67 23.91 7.91 8.60
C ARG A 67 23.69 6.50 9.15
N LEU A 68 22.78 6.35 10.13
CA LEU A 68 22.41 5.07 10.76
C LEU A 68 21.38 4.29 9.94
N GLU A 69 20.45 5.00 9.29
CA GLU A 69 19.41 4.41 8.45
C GLU A 69 19.90 3.97 7.07
N ARG A 70 21.12 4.40 6.67
CA ARG A 70 21.70 4.04 5.37
C ARG A 70 22.24 2.60 5.38
N PRO A 71 21.74 1.73 4.50
CA PRO A 71 22.39 0.45 4.25
C PRO A 71 23.84 0.69 3.79
N ARG A 72 24.80 -0.07 4.35
CA ARG A 72 26.19 -0.03 3.90
C ARG A 72 26.26 -0.44 2.42
N GLY A 73 26.70 0.49 1.56
CA GLY A 73 26.84 0.26 0.12
C GLY A 73 25.87 1.04 -0.77
N MET A 74 24.94 1.81 -0.20
CA MET A 74 24.00 2.61 -0.98
C MET A 74 24.68 3.83 -1.59
N ASP A 75 24.56 3.97 -2.92
CA ASP A 75 25.02 5.14 -3.65
C ASP A 75 24.15 6.37 -3.32
N ARG A 76 24.81 7.49 -2.95
CA ARG A 76 24.14 8.78 -2.70
C ARG A 76 23.38 9.32 -3.90
N SER A 77 23.72 8.87 -5.10
CA SER A 77 23.06 9.25 -6.33
C SER A 77 21.60 8.77 -6.41
N LEU A 78 21.23 7.72 -5.63
CA LEU A 78 19.87 7.16 -5.65
C LEU A 78 18.79 8.10 -5.08
N SER A 79 19.14 9.07 -4.24
CA SER A 79 18.19 10.06 -3.68
C SER A 79 18.01 11.30 -4.57
N THR A 80 18.62 11.32 -5.76
CA THR A 80 18.45 12.37 -6.78
C THR A 80 18.13 11.72 -8.11
N LEU A 81 17.49 12.45 -9.01
CA LEU A 81 17.28 11.93 -10.37
C LEU A 81 18.62 11.71 -11.08
N PRO A 82 18.72 10.65 -11.90
CA PRO A 82 19.87 10.54 -12.81
C PRO A 82 20.01 11.81 -13.65
N ALA A 83 21.25 12.23 -13.89
CA ALA A 83 21.52 13.41 -14.72
C ALA A 83 20.98 13.14 -16.15
N THR A 84 19.96 13.87 -16.53
CA THR A 84 19.46 13.88 -17.91
C THR A 84 20.23 14.93 -18.70
N SER A 85 20.41 14.70 -20.00
CA SER A 85 21.14 15.61 -20.91
C SER A 85 20.54 17.05 -20.97
N GLU A 86 19.34 17.25 -20.45
CA GLU A 86 18.60 18.53 -20.46
C GLU A 86 18.68 19.32 -19.15
N GLY A 87 19.47 18.88 -18.18
CA GLY A 87 19.84 19.68 -16.99
C GLY A 87 18.75 19.95 -15.95
N ASN A 88 17.48 19.76 -16.23
CA ASN A 88 16.39 20.25 -15.35
C ASN A 88 15.28 19.22 -15.04
N GLY A 89 15.45 17.96 -15.38
CA GLY A 89 14.46 16.89 -15.16
C GLY A 89 13.11 17.12 -15.88
N PRO A 90 12.15 16.16 -15.80
CA PRO A 90 10.88 16.27 -16.50
C PRO A 90 10.00 17.41 -15.95
N ARG A 91 9.14 17.96 -16.83
CA ARG A 91 8.09 18.95 -16.50
C ARG A 91 6.74 18.39 -16.88
N ASP A 92 5.67 18.90 -16.29
CA ASP A 92 4.29 18.42 -16.51
C ASP A 92 4.14 16.90 -16.36
N HIS A 93 4.98 16.31 -15.52
CA HIS A 93 5.08 14.89 -15.30
C HIS A 93 4.24 14.43 -14.11
N ALA A 94 4.02 13.11 -14.00
CA ALA A 94 3.47 12.49 -12.82
C ALA A 94 4.57 12.07 -11.85
N ILE A 95 4.32 12.18 -10.54
CA ILE A 95 5.15 11.58 -9.50
C ILE A 95 4.37 10.39 -8.92
N ILE A 96 4.97 9.20 -8.94
CA ILE A 96 4.39 7.98 -8.36
C ILE A 96 5.13 7.65 -7.07
N VAL A 97 4.45 7.77 -5.94
CA VAL A 97 4.96 7.36 -4.63
C VAL A 97 4.56 5.92 -4.33
N GLY A 98 5.55 5.05 -4.29
CA GLY A 98 5.39 3.60 -4.17
C GLY A 98 5.18 2.90 -5.52
N TYR A 99 6.17 2.10 -5.94
CA TYR A 99 6.15 1.41 -7.24
C TYR A 99 5.91 -0.10 -7.11
N GLY A 100 5.03 -0.48 -6.18
CA GLY A 100 4.56 -1.85 -6.04
C GLY A 100 3.53 -2.23 -7.11
N ARG A 101 2.62 -3.16 -6.78
CA ARG A 101 1.61 -3.67 -7.73
C ARG A 101 0.75 -2.58 -8.36
N VAL A 102 0.26 -1.63 -7.56
CA VAL A 102 -0.61 -0.53 -8.04
C VAL A 102 0.21 0.50 -8.79
N GLY A 103 1.23 1.09 -8.16
CA GLY A 103 2.07 2.12 -8.78
C GLY A 103 2.76 1.63 -10.05
N GLY A 104 3.28 0.39 -10.07
CA GLY A 104 3.88 -0.21 -11.25
C GLY A 104 2.88 -0.44 -12.40
N THR A 105 1.61 -0.75 -12.09
CA THR A 105 0.58 -0.86 -13.13
C THR A 105 0.27 0.50 -13.75
N ILE A 106 0.16 1.53 -12.91
CA ILE A 106 -0.04 2.92 -13.38
C ILE A 106 1.17 3.38 -14.19
N GLY A 107 2.39 3.16 -13.70
CA GLY A 107 3.62 3.56 -14.40
C GLY A 107 3.74 2.93 -15.78
N ARG A 108 3.45 1.63 -15.92
CA ARG A 108 3.41 0.96 -17.24
C ARG A 108 2.36 1.57 -18.18
N ALA A 109 1.19 1.96 -17.65
CA ALA A 109 0.17 2.62 -18.46
C ALA A 109 0.64 3.99 -18.92
N LEU A 110 1.28 4.80 -18.06
CA LEU A 110 1.85 6.08 -18.43
C LEU A 110 2.95 5.92 -19.49
N ALA A 111 3.85 4.94 -19.31
CA ALA A 111 4.91 4.63 -20.27
C ALA A 111 4.35 4.21 -21.64
N ALA A 112 3.27 3.44 -21.69
CA ALA A 112 2.64 3.02 -22.94
C ALA A 112 2.06 4.19 -23.76
N TRP A 113 1.84 5.34 -23.13
CA TRP A 113 1.35 6.56 -23.76
C TRP A 113 2.40 7.67 -23.81
N ASP A 114 3.68 7.34 -23.59
CA ASP A 114 4.80 8.28 -23.57
C ASP A 114 4.59 9.48 -22.60
N LEU A 115 3.82 9.25 -21.53
CA LEU A 115 3.58 10.26 -20.51
C LEU A 115 4.73 10.24 -19.48
N PRO A 116 5.40 11.39 -19.25
CA PRO A 116 6.56 11.42 -18.36
C PRO A 116 6.14 11.21 -16.90
N TYR A 117 6.92 10.42 -16.16
CA TYR A 117 6.73 10.24 -14.73
C TYR A 117 8.06 10.01 -14.01
N VAL A 118 8.06 10.25 -12.70
CA VAL A 118 9.16 9.98 -11.78
C VAL A 118 8.65 9.07 -10.67
N VAL A 119 9.42 8.07 -10.31
CA VAL A 119 9.10 7.15 -9.21
C VAL A 119 9.82 7.59 -7.94
N VAL A 120 9.11 7.58 -6.80
CA VAL A 120 9.69 7.68 -5.45
C VAL A 120 9.40 6.37 -4.73
N GLU A 121 10.45 5.64 -4.33
CA GLU A 121 10.35 4.31 -3.74
C GLU A 121 11.26 4.20 -2.50
N ARG A 122 10.81 3.46 -1.49
CA ARG A 122 11.52 3.26 -0.21
C ARG A 122 12.43 2.04 -0.20
N ASP A 123 12.31 1.15 -1.17
CA ASP A 123 13.23 0.04 -1.35
C ASP A 123 14.33 0.44 -2.33
N TRP A 124 15.55 0.61 -1.82
CA TRP A 124 16.69 1.02 -2.62
C TRP A 124 17.07 0.00 -3.70
N ARG A 125 16.85 -1.31 -3.45
CA ARG A 125 17.12 -2.37 -4.44
C ARG A 125 16.16 -2.26 -5.60
N HIS A 126 14.90 -2.04 -5.30
CA HIS A 126 13.87 -1.82 -6.33
C HIS A 126 14.17 -0.55 -7.14
N VAL A 127 14.67 0.52 -6.50
CA VAL A 127 15.11 1.73 -7.23
C VAL A 127 16.29 1.43 -8.17
N GLU A 128 17.26 0.62 -7.75
CA GLU A 128 18.36 0.20 -8.62
C GLU A 128 17.86 -0.59 -9.85
N GLU A 129 16.93 -1.53 -9.65
CA GLU A 129 16.29 -2.29 -10.73
C GLU A 129 15.55 -1.36 -11.69
N LEU A 130 14.71 -0.47 -11.20
CA LEU A 130 13.97 0.51 -12.01
C LEU A 130 14.91 1.39 -12.84
N ARG A 131 16.02 1.83 -12.27
CA ARG A 131 17.03 2.63 -12.99
C ARG A 131 17.79 1.83 -14.03
N ALA A 132 18.07 0.56 -13.76
CA ALA A 132 18.67 -0.34 -14.75
C ALA A 132 17.75 -0.53 -15.96
N ASP A 133 16.42 -0.51 -15.72
CA ASP A 133 15.40 -0.54 -16.77
C ASP A 133 15.17 0.84 -17.43
N GLY A 134 15.96 1.85 -17.08
CA GLY A 134 15.90 3.20 -17.66
C GLY A 134 14.80 4.10 -17.07
N LEU A 135 14.13 3.68 -15.99
CA LEU A 135 13.08 4.48 -15.37
C LEU A 135 13.66 5.54 -14.41
N PRO A 136 13.13 6.78 -14.43
CA PRO A 136 13.56 7.82 -13.50
C PRO A 136 12.98 7.54 -12.11
N ALA A 137 13.79 6.94 -11.24
CA ALA A 137 13.42 6.56 -9.90
C ALA A 137 14.33 7.20 -8.85
N ILE A 138 13.74 7.59 -7.71
CA ILE A 138 14.39 8.20 -6.55
C ILE A 138 14.16 7.30 -5.34
N TYR A 139 15.23 6.98 -4.65
CA TYR A 139 15.17 6.34 -3.34
C TYR A 139 14.86 7.35 -2.25
N GLY A 140 13.85 7.09 -1.46
CA GLY A 140 13.56 7.88 -0.26
C GLY A 140 12.14 7.72 0.24
N ASP A 141 11.91 8.29 1.41
CA ASP A 141 10.57 8.47 1.97
C ASP A 141 10.00 9.80 1.44
N ALA A 142 8.90 9.74 0.71
CA ALA A 142 8.26 10.94 0.14
C ALA A 142 7.80 11.95 1.19
N SER A 143 7.58 11.51 2.45
CA SER A 143 7.27 12.39 3.58
C SER A 143 8.50 13.10 4.17
N ALA A 144 9.71 12.68 3.77
CA ALA A 144 10.95 13.29 4.22
C ALA A 144 11.28 14.57 3.43
N PRO A 145 11.91 15.57 4.09
CA PRO A 145 12.28 16.81 3.43
C PRO A 145 13.19 16.58 2.22
N GLY A 146 12.88 17.26 1.11
CA GLY A 146 13.71 17.29 -0.10
C GLY A 146 13.48 16.14 -1.08
N ILE A 147 12.84 15.04 -0.72
CA ILE A 147 12.60 13.90 -1.64
C ILE A 147 11.62 14.29 -2.75
N LEU A 148 10.48 14.89 -2.42
CA LEU A 148 9.54 15.37 -3.45
C LEU A 148 10.13 16.51 -4.28
N SER A 149 10.95 17.36 -3.69
CA SER A 149 11.67 18.41 -4.45
C SER A 149 12.66 17.78 -5.44
N ALA A 150 13.39 16.73 -5.04
CA ALA A 150 14.26 15.99 -5.95
C ALA A 150 13.47 15.31 -7.08
N ALA A 151 12.21 14.94 -6.85
CA ALA A 151 11.29 14.44 -7.87
C ALA A 151 10.69 15.54 -8.76
N GLY A 152 10.93 16.80 -8.46
CA GLY A 152 10.44 17.95 -9.23
C GLY A 152 8.96 18.26 -8.97
N VAL A 153 8.51 18.15 -7.72
CA VAL A 153 7.11 18.40 -7.33
C VAL A 153 6.63 19.81 -7.69
N ASP A 154 7.54 20.79 -7.67
CA ASP A 154 7.29 22.18 -8.03
C ASP A 154 6.81 22.38 -9.48
N ARG A 155 7.08 21.43 -10.35
CA ARG A 155 6.74 21.44 -11.77
C ARG A 155 6.03 20.18 -12.25
N ALA A 156 5.62 19.30 -11.33
CA ALA A 156 4.81 18.14 -11.61
C ALA A 156 3.34 18.53 -11.79
N ARG A 157 2.64 17.82 -12.66
CA ARG A 157 1.21 18.01 -12.89
C ARG A 157 0.35 17.14 -11.98
N LEU A 158 0.86 15.95 -11.64
CA LEU A 158 0.09 14.93 -10.92
C LEU A 158 0.96 14.24 -9.87
N LEU A 159 0.42 14.07 -8.67
CA LEU A 159 1.01 13.24 -7.62
C LEU A 159 0.11 12.03 -7.35
N ILE A 160 0.66 10.84 -7.53
CA ILE A 160 -0.03 9.57 -7.31
C ILE A 160 0.58 8.90 -6.07
N VAL A 161 -0.18 8.81 -4.99
CA VAL A 161 0.25 8.12 -3.77
C VAL A 161 -0.36 6.73 -3.73
N ALA A 162 0.43 5.74 -4.15
CA ALA A 162 0.04 4.33 -4.21
C ALA A 162 0.45 3.53 -2.96
N ALA A 163 1.21 4.15 -2.03
CA ALA A 163 1.62 3.56 -0.76
C ALA A 163 0.48 3.61 0.27
N PRO A 164 0.30 2.56 1.11
CA PRO A 164 -0.91 2.41 1.93
C PRO A 164 -0.85 3.04 3.33
N ASP A 165 0.11 3.92 3.65
CA ASP A 165 0.27 4.47 5.00
C ASP A 165 -0.37 5.85 5.15
N GLY A 166 -1.55 5.90 5.77
CA GLY A 166 -2.36 7.11 5.89
C GLY A 166 -1.71 8.29 6.61
N TYR A 167 -0.86 8.05 7.61
CA TYR A 167 -0.13 9.13 8.27
C TYR A 167 0.89 9.79 7.33
N GLN A 168 1.60 8.98 6.57
CA GLN A 168 2.55 9.47 5.58
C GLN A 168 1.87 10.20 4.42
N VAL A 169 0.69 9.73 3.99
CA VAL A 169 -0.09 10.36 2.92
C VAL A 169 -0.36 11.83 3.22
N ARG A 170 -0.86 12.14 4.43
CA ARG A 170 -1.13 13.52 4.84
C ARG A 170 0.10 14.41 4.73
N ARG A 171 1.22 13.93 5.25
CA ARG A 171 2.48 14.68 5.20
C ARG A 171 2.99 14.88 3.77
N ILE A 172 2.86 13.87 2.92
CA ILE A 172 3.20 13.94 1.50
C ILE A 172 2.36 15.02 0.80
N LEU A 173 1.05 15.03 1.04
CA LEU A 173 0.13 16.03 0.46
C LEU A 173 0.44 17.45 0.93
N GLU A 174 0.74 17.64 2.22
CA GLU A 174 1.16 18.94 2.77
C GLU A 174 2.40 19.47 2.05
N ILE A 175 3.48 18.65 1.98
CA ILE A 175 4.73 19.03 1.33
C ILE A 175 4.50 19.32 -0.17
N ALA A 176 3.70 18.49 -0.84
CA ALA A 176 3.43 18.66 -2.26
C ALA A 176 2.70 19.97 -2.56
N ARG A 177 1.66 20.30 -1.78
CA ARG A 177 0.87 21.52 -1.95
C ARG A 177 1.60 22.77 -1.52
N GLU A 178 2.49 22.69 -0.54
CA GLU A 178 3.36 23.80 -0.17
C GLU A 178 4.31 24.17 -1.32
N ALA A 179 4.83 23.17 -2.03
CA ALA A 179 5.73 23.35 -3.16
C ALA A 179 5.01 23.66 -4.48
N ASN A 180 3.81 23.14 -4.67
CA ASN A 180 2.99 23.28 -5.88
C ASN A 180 1.49 23.26 -5.50
N PRO A 181 0.88 24.43 -5.27
CA PRO A 181 -0.53 24.54 -4.87
C PRO A 181 -1.52 23.97 -5.90
N ASP A 182 -1.14 23.96 -7.17
CA ASP A 182 -1.99 23.53 -8.30
C ASP A 182 -1.82 22.04 -8.65
N ILE A 183 -1.01 21.29 -7.88
CA ILE A 183 -0.75 19.88 -8.17
C ILE A 183 -2.03 19.06 -8.00
N ASP A 184 -2.40 18.31 -9.03
CA ASP A 184 -3.47 17.33 -8.93
C ASP A 184 -3.00 16.09 -8.16
N THR A 185 -3.91 15.43 -7.45
CA THR A 185 -3.53 14.36 -6.53
C THR A 185 -4.46 13.16 -6.64
N VAL A 186 -3.86 11.97 -6.75
CA VAL A 186 -4.56 10.67 -6.70
C VAL A 186 -4.00 9.87 -5.55
N VAL A 187 -4.85 9.47 -4.62
CA VAL A 187 -4.44 8.80 -3.38
C VAL A 187 -5.18 7.50 -3.20
N ARG A 188 -4.43 6.44 -2.91
CA ARG A 188 -4.98 5.17 -2.50
C ARG A 188 -5.12 5.12 -0.98
N THR A 189 -6.27 4.68 -0.50
CA THR A 189 -6.53 4.39 0.92
C THR A 189 -7.10 2.98 1.12
N HIS A 190 -7.11 2.51 2.37
CA HIS A 190 -7.72 1.25 2.80
C HIS A 190 -8.80 1.46 3.87
N SER A 191 -9.12 2.70 4.20
CA SER A 191 -10.05 3.04 5.28
C SER A 191 -11.07 4.06 4.79
N GLU A 192 -12.33 3.81 5.07
CA GLU A 192 -13.44 4.74 4.80
C GLU A 192 -13.26 6.06 5.54
N ALA A 193 -12.89 6.01 6.82
CA ALA A 193 -12.64 7.20 7.61
C ALA A 193 -11.50 8.07 7.03
N GLU A 194 -10.51 7.43 6.41
CA GLU A 194 -9.44 8.13 5.73
C GLU A 194 -9.88 8.68 4.37
N LEU A 195 -10.71 7.95 3.64
CA LEU A 195 -11.32 8.41 2.40
C LEU A 195 -12.04 9.75 2.62
N GLU A 196 -12.97 9.80 3.59
CA GLU A 196 -13.68 11.03 3.95
C GLU A 196 -12.76 12.17 4.37
N HIS A 197 -11.64 11.83 5.04
CA HIS A 197 -10.66 12.83 5.44
C HIS A 197 -9.91 13.41 4.24
N LEU A 198 -9.48 12.56 3.31
CA LEU A 198 -8.79 12.95 2.09
C LEU A 198 -9.69 13.81 1.18
N GLU A 199 -10.97 13.45 1.05
CA GLU A 199 -11.95 14.24 0.31
C GLU A 199 -12.13 15.64 0.91
N ARG A 200 -12.24 15.74 2.25
CA ARG A 200 -12.28 17.03 2.94
C ARG A 200 -11.00 17.85 2.77
N MET A 201 -9.86 17.21 2.60
CA MET A 201 -8.60 17.86 2.27
C MET A 201 -8.56 18.33 0.80
N GLY A 202 -9.55 18.01 -0.03
CA GLY A 202 -9.61 18.42 -1.42
C GLY A 202 -8.60 17.71 -2.31
N VAL A 203 -8.34 16.41 -2.11
CA VAL A 203 -7.58 15.61 -3.08
C VAL A 203 -8.37 15.47 -4.36
N GLY A 204 -7.70 15.40 -5.52
CA GLY A 204 -8.37 15.25 -6.82
C GLY A 204 -9.14 13.95 -6.92
N LEU A 205 -8.53 12.84 -6.46
CA LEU A 205 -9.19 11.52 -6.39
C LEU A 205 -8.63 10.72 -5.21
N ALA A 206 -9.50 10.29 -4.30
CA ALA A 206 -9.19 9.29 -3.29
C ALA A 206 -9.84 7.95 -3.67
N VAL A 207 -9.08 6.87 -3.62
CA VAL A 207 -9.52 5.53 -4.05
C VAL A 207 -9.44 4.55 -2.89
N LEU A 208 -10.57 4.04 -2.45
CA LEU A 208 -10.63 2.94 -1.49
C LEU A 208 -10.40 1.61 -2.23
N ALA A 209 -9.25 0.99 -2.00
CA ALA A 209 -8.80 -0.19 -2.75
C ALA A 209 -9.76 -1.38 -2.63
N GLU A 210 -10.33 -1.60 -1.45
CA GLU A 210 -11.29 -2.67 -1.17
C GLU A 210 -12.60 -2.47 -1.92
N ARG A 211 -13.05 -1.22 -2.07
CA ARG A 211 -14.27 -0.87 -2.82
C ARG A 211 -14.09 -1.17 -4.31
N GLU A 212 -12.99 -0.74 -4.91
CA GLU A 212 -12.71 -1.01 -6.32
C GLU A 212 -12.58 -2.51 -6.61
N LEU A 213 -11.98 -3.26 -5.68
CA LEU A 213 -11.92 -4.71 -5.75
C LEU A 213 -13.33 -5.33 -5.69
N ALA A 214 -14.18 -4.88 -4.75
CA ALA A 214 -15.55 -5.37 -4.61
C ALA A 214 -16.39 -5.09 -5.87
N LEU A 215 -16.27 -3.91 -6.45
CA LEU A 215 -16.94 -3.56 -7.71
C LEU A 215 -16.49 -4.45 -8.87
N GLY A 216 -15.21 -4.75 -8.96
CA GLY A 216 -14.68 -5.69 -9.96
C GLY A 216 -15.21 -7.11 -9.78
N MET A 217 -15.24 -7.62 -8.56
CA MET A 217 -15.81 -8.93 -8.23
C MET A 217 -17.31 -8.98 -8.48
N MET A 218 -18.05 -7.93 -8.12
CA MET A 218 -19.48 -7.81 -8.37
C MET A 218 -19.79 -7.94 -9.86
N GLY A 219 -19.10 -7.23 -10.72
CA GLY A 219 -19.31 -7.29 -12.17
C GLY A 219 -19.12 -8.70 -12.74
N TYR A 220 -18.11 -9.43 -12.27
CA TYR A 220 -17.90 -10.82 -12.66
C TYR A 220 -19.02 -11.73 -12.15
N SER A 221 -19.38 -11.61 -10.86
CA SER A 221 -20.40 -12.45 -10.22
C SER A 221 -21.76 -12.31 -10.89
N LEU A 222 -22.20 -11.08 -11.17
CA LEU A 222 -23.47 -10.81 -11.84
C LEU A 222 -23.53 -11.48 -13.23
N ARG A 223 -22.46 -11.40 -14.01
CA ARG A 223 -22.40 -12.09 -15.32
C ARG A 223 -22.43 -13.61 -15.16
N SER A 224 -21.72 -14.15 -14.19
CA SER A 224 -21.70 -15.60 -13.92
C SER A 224 -23.08 -16.12 -13.48
N LEU A 225 -23.91 -15.28 -12.88
CA LEU A 225 -25.29 -15.57 -12.47
C LEU A 225 -26.32 -15.30 -13.57
N GLY A 226 -25.88 -14.92 -14.78
CA GLY A 226 -26.74 -14.86 -15.97
C GLY A 226 -27.16 -13.46 -16.41
N LEU A 227 -26.66 -12.38 -15.77
CA LEU A 227 -26.88 -11.03 -16.29
C LEU A 227 -26.02 -10.82 -17.55
N SER A 228 -26.56 -10.06 -18.49
CA SER A 228 -25.78 -9.59 -19.64
C SER A 228 -24.64 -8.67 -19.20
N GLU A 229 -23.60 -8.53 -20.04
CA GLU A 229 -22.49 -7.61 -19.77
C GLU A 229 -22.97 -6.16 -19.57
N GLY A 230 -23.97 -5.73 -20.32
CA GLY A 230 -24.57 -4.39 -20.21
C GLY A 230 -25.26 -4.17 -18.86
N GLU A 231 -26.11 -5.12 -18.44
CA GLU A 231 -26.79 -5.06 -17.15
C GLU A 231 -25.81 -5.07 -15.97
N ALA A 232 -24.82 -5.98 -15.99
CA ALA A 232 -23.80 -6.05 -14.96
C ALA A 232 -22.99 -4.74 -14.87
N ARG A 233 -22.63 -4.14 -16.02
CA ARG A 233 -21.91 -2.87 -16.08
C ARG A 233 -22.73 -1.72 -15.52
N LEU A 234 -24.02 -1.63 -15.87
CA LEU A 234 -24.93 -0.60 -15.33
C LEU A 234 -25.09 -0.73 -13.83
N PHE A 235 -25.18 -1.97 -13.30
CA PHE A 235 -25.31 -2.21 -11.87
C PHE A 235 -24.04 -1.78 -11.12
N VAL A 236 -22.87 -2.14 -11.63
CA VAL A 236 -21.56 -1.72 -11.04
C VAL A 236 -21.42 -0.19 -11.07
N GLN A 237 -21.83 0.46 -12.17
CA GLN A 237 -21.80 1.93 -12.26
C GLN A 237 -22.76 2.60 -11.27
N SER A 238 -23.96 2.03 -11.08
CA SER A 238 -24.90 2.56 -10.09
C SER A 238 -24.35 2.38 -8.66
N ALA A 239 -23.80 1.21 -8.33
CA ALA A 239 -23.18 0.97 -7.03
C ALA A 239 -22.05 1.97 -6.74
N ARG A 240 -21.21 2.28 -7.73
CA ARG A 240 -20.16 3.30 -7.59
C ARG A 240 -20.73 4.69 -7.27
N LYS A 241 -21.81 5.10 -7.94
CA LYS A 241 -22.45 6.40 -7.71
C LYS A 241 -23.17 6.51 -6.36
N TYR A 242 -23.77 5.42 -5.89
CA TYR A 242 -24.43 5.39 -4.58
C TYR A 242 -23.43 5.57 -3.44
N ASP A 243 -22.25 4.97 -3.55
CA ASP A 243 -21.18 5.09 -2.59
C ASP A 243 -20.59 6.52 -2.56
N ASP A 244 -20.38 7.13 -3.72
CA ASP A 244 -19.87 8.50 -3.83
C ASP A 244 -20.86 9.54 -3.24
N ALA A 245 -22.17 9.20 -3.15
CA ALA A 245 -23.18 10.08 -2.56
C ALA A 245 -23.33 9.92 -1.03
N GLY A 246 -22.54 9.09 -0.37
CA GLY A 246 -22.58 8.87 1.09
C GLY A 246 -23.88 8.23 1.60
N VAL A 247 -24.66 7.57 0.74
CA VAL A 247 -25.98 7.01 1.05
C VAL A 247 -25.93 5.48 1.06
N MET A 248 -24.98 4.90 1.79
CA MET A 248 -25.08 3.49 2.18
C MET A 248 -25.33 3.35 3.68
N GLN A 249 -26.44 3.93 4.15
CA GLN A 249 -27.10 3.48 5.36
C GLN A 249 -28.51 3.02 4.98
N ASP A 250 -28.71 1.70 4.98
CA ASP A 250 -29.99 0.99 5.13
C ASP A 250 -31.04 0.97 3.97
N THR A 251 -30.71 1.28 2.74
CA THR A 251 -31.63 0.95 1.65
C THR A 251 -30.94 0.01 0.66
N ALA A 252 -31.21 -1.27 0.81
CA ALA A 252 -30.98 -2.21 -0.30
C ALA A 252 -31.65 -1.62 -1.57
N PRO A 253 -30.99 -1.64 -2.74
CA PRO A 253 -31.54 -1.08 -3.96
C PRO A 253 -32.65 -1.99 -4.51
N HIS A 254 -33.74 -2.17 -3.72
CA HIS A 254 -34.87 -3.02 -4.10
C HIS A 254 -35.78 -2.36 -5.15
N GLU A 255 -35.69 -1.04 -5.35
CA GLU A 255 -36.53 -0.34 -6.33
C GLU A 255 -35.88 -0.12 -7.70
N ALA A 256 -34.61 -0.37 -7.86
CA ALA A 256 -33.90 -0.21 -9.15
C ALA A 256 -33.24 -1.50 -9.67
N ALA A 257 -33.37 -2.62 -8.95
CA ALA A 257 -32.89 -3.89 -9.47
C ALA A 257 -33.81 -4.36 -10.59
N PRO A 258 -33.30 -4.60 -11.81
CA PRO A 258 -34.08 -5.33 -12.80
C PRO A 258 -34.50 -6.66 -12.16
N GLU A 259 -35.79 -7.04 -12.30
CA GLU A 259 -36.28 -8.31 -11.77
C GLU A 259 -35.33 -9.43 -12.18
N LEU A 260 -34.62 -9.99 -11.19
CA LEU A 260 -33.73 -11.12 -11.39
C LEU A 260 -34.57 -12.26 -11.96
N ARG A 261 -34.35 -12.62 -13.21
CA ARG A 261 -34.97 -13.80 -13.79
C ARG A 261 -34.61 -14.99 -12.91
N PRO A 262 -35.60 -15.84 -12.54
CA PRO A 262 -35.36 -16.97 -11.68
C PRO A 262 -34.26 -17.83 -12.30
N HIS A 263 -33.40 -18.34 -11.41
CA HIS A 263 -32.25 -19.18 -11.71
C HIS A 263 -32.66 -20.30 -12.68
N ARG A 264 -32.18 -20.27 -13.92
CA ARG A 264 -32.31 -21.43 -14.81
C ARG A 264 -31.52 -22.58 -14.21
N THR A 265 -32.22 -23.62 -13.81
CA THR A 265 -31.56 -24.86 -13.38
C THR A 265 -30.89 -25.54 -14.57
N PRO A 266 -29.88 -26.41 -14.36
CA PRO A 266 -29.25 -27.18 -15.44
C PRO A 266 -30.25 -28.00 -16.25
N ASP A 267 -31.44 -28.30 -15.71
CA ASP A 267 -32.52 -29.00 -16.39
C ASP A 267 -33.29 -28.11 -17.36
N ASP A 268 -33.48 -26.83 -17.09
CA ASP A 268 -34.10 -25.87 -18.01
C ASP A 268 -33.25 -25.66 -19.28
N ALA A 269 -31.94 -25.79 -19.19
CA ALA A 269 -31.04 -25.73 -20.34
C ALA A 269 -31.10 -26.98 -21.23
N ARG A 270 -31.63 -28.11 -20.72
CA ARG A 270 -31.88 -29.33 -21.50
C ARG A 270 -33.20 -29.30 -22.24
N ALA A 271 -34.20 -28.58 -21.73
CA ALA A 271 -35.53 -28.48 -22.35
C ALA A 271 -35.52 -27.63 -23.63
N ASP A 272 -34.57 -26.70 -23.79
CA ASP A 272 -34.45 -25.83 -24.95
C ASP A 272 -33.60 -26.38 -26.11
N ARG A 273 -33.12 -27.63 -26.03
CA ARG A 273 -32.44 -28.27 -27.17
C ARG A 273 -33.43 -28.63 -28.25
N PRO A 274 -33.29 -28.14 -29.49
CA PRO A 274 -34.17 -28.49 -30.59
C PRO A 274 -34.09 -30.00 -30.86
N LEU A 275 -35.27 -30.63 -31.01
CA LEU A 275 -35.54 -32.06 -31.21
C LEU A 275 -34.74 -32.74 -32.35
N ARG A 276 -33.83 -32.04 -33.04
CA ARG A 276 -33.05 -32.57 -34.18
C ARG A 276 -31.77 -33.33 -33.79
N GLU A 277 -31.34 -33.29 -32.53
CA GLU A 277 -30.12 -34.02 -32.10
C GLU A 277 -30.39 -35.29 -31.32
N GLN A 278 -31.62 -35.64 -31.03
CA GLN A 278 -31.98 -36.85 -30.26
C GLN A 278 -32.04 -38.15 -31.10
N ASN A 279 -31.85 -38.09 -32.43
CA ASN A 279 -31.94 -39.25 -33.31
C ASN A 279 -30.64 -39.67 -33.97
N ARG A 280 -29.50 -39.36 -33.34
CA ARG A 280 -28.18 -39.91 -33.76
C ARG A 280 -27.44 -40.44 -32.51
N ALA A 281 -27.86 -41.59 -32.02
CA ALA A 281 -27.06 -42.52 -31.22
C ALA A 281 -27.57 -43.92 -31.52
#